data_624ab310cae8e3517a8fac1e41bc382b
#
_entry.id   624ab310cae8e3517a8fac1e41bc382b
#
_cell.length_a   1.000
_cell.length_b   1.000
_cell.length_c   1.000
_cell.angle_alpha   90.00
_cell.angle_beta   90.00
_cell.angle_gamma   90.00
#
_symmetry.space_group_name_H-M   'P 1'
#
loop_
_entity.id
_entity.type
_entity.pdbx_description
1 polymer ?
#
loop_
_entity_poly.entity_id
_entity_poly.type
_entity_poly.pdbx_seq_one_letter_code
_entity_poly.pdbx_strand_id
1 'polypeptide(L)'
;AGRLMDIVEMPQEDYSQDHAVKLFEKQHKTSGIGLTMKDLSYTYHSGTEVFAHASMEAYPHEIIALVGPSGEGKTTLLRIMLALLHIQSGDEDLVGAKTGEVLTITPAARRLFSYVPQGNTMFSGTIAENMRNVRPDATDEEIKEVLIVSCAWEFVQKLPDGIYSKVGERGGGFSEGQAQRLSIARALLRRAPILLLDEATSALDVATERRVLKNIMQTNEPRTCIVTTHRPTVLSVCRRVYGIREQRCVVLT
;
A
#
# COMPACT_ATOMS: atom_id res chain seq x y z
N ALA A 1 34.59 0.95 -13.93
CA ALA A 1 34.81 2.06 -12.99
C ALA A 1 33.78 3.19 -13.18
N GLY A 2 33.46 3.62 -14.44
CA GLY A 2 32.50 4.72 -14.67
C GLY A 2 31.10 4.51 -14.06
N ARG A 3 30.45 3.37 -14.31
CA ARG A 3 29.10 3.09 -13.80
C ARG A 3 28.98 3.05 -12.26
N LEU A 4 30.05 2.75 -11.54
CA LEU A 4 30.08 2.80 -10.08
C LEU A 4 30.20 4.24 -9.58
N MET A 5 30.96 5.09 -10.27
CA MET A 5 31.07 6.52 -9.97
C MET A 5 29.72 7.22 -10.18
N ASP A 6 29.02 6.92 -11.28
CA ASP A 6 27.71 7.47 -11.57
C ASP A 6 26.68 7.18 -10.45
N ILE A 7 26.76 6.00 -9.82
CA ILE A 7 25.86 5.60 -8.71
C ILE A 7 26.26 6.35 -7.42
N VAL A 8 27.53 6.54 -7.16
CA VAL A 8 28.03 7.25 -5.96
C VAL A 8 27.72 8.75 -6.02
N GLU A 9 27.66 9.31 -7.22
CA GLU A 9 27.34 10.74 -7.46
C GLU A 9 25.82 11.01 -7.52
N MET A 10 24.96 9.99 -7.50
CA MET A 10 23.52 10.18 -7.44
C MET A 10 23.13 10.91 -6.16
N PRO A 11 22.22 11.90 -6.22
CA PRO A 11 21.72 12.57 -5.03
C PRO A 11 21.05 11.54 -4.10
N GLN A 12 21.50 11.53 -2.85
CA GLN A 12 20.91 10.65 -1.82
C GLN A 12 19.53 11.17 -1.43
N GLU A 13 18.65 10.25 -1.08
CA GLU A 13 17.34 10.60 -0.53
C GLU A 13 17.51 11.34 0.80
N ASP A 14 16.69 12.39 1.02
CA ASP A 14 16.70 13.17 2.24
C ASP A 14 15.83 12.51 3.33
N TYR A 15 16.47 12.06 4.39
CA TYR A 15 15.83 11.52 5.59
C TYR A 15 15.89 12.49 6.78
N SER A 16 16.20 13.76 6.59
CA SER A 16 16.28 14.76 7.67
C SER A 16 14.99 14.87 8.49
N GLN A 17 13.84 14.53 7.89
CA GLN A 17 12.53 14.55 8.55
C GLN A 17 12.19 13.27 9.35
N ASP A 18 13.09 12.30 9.46
CA ASP A 18 12.80 11.02 10.15
C ASP A 18 12.30 11.20 11.59
N HIS A 19 12.86 12.15 12.33
CA HIS A 19 12.40 12.45 13.70
C HIS A 19 10.98 13.02 13.71
N ALA A 20 10.66 13.96 12.82
CA ALA A 20 9.33 14.56 12.72
C ALA A 20 8.29 13.50 12.32
N VAL A 21 8.63 12.62 11.37
CA VAL A 21 7.78 11.50 10.96
C VAL A 21 7.49 10.54 12.12
N LYS A 22 8.50 10.17 12.92
CA LYS A 22 8.32 9.31 14.12
C LYS A 22 7.42 9.95 15.15
N LEU A 23 7.56 11.25 15.38
CA LEU A 23 6.72 11.99 16.32
C LEU A 23 5.27 12.02 15.81
N PHE A 24 5.06 12.35 14.55
CA PHE A 24 3.76 12.37 13.90
C PHE A 24 3.06 10.99 13.97
N GLU A 25 3.79 9.90 13.65
CA GLU A 25 3.30 8.53 13.79
C GLU A 25 2.81 8.24 15.22
N LYS A 26 3.61 8.59 16.21
CA LYS A 26 3.29 8.36 17.63
C LYS A 26 2.05 9.16 18.07
N GLN A 27 1.94 10.42 17.66
CA GLN A 27 0.82 11.30 18.01
C GLN A 27 -0.50 10.83 17.42
N HIS A 28 -0.46 10.26 16.21
CA HIS A 28 -1.65 9.86 15.46
C HIS A 28 -1.92 8.35 15.47
N LYS A 29 -1.18 7.58 16.27
CA LYS A 29 -1.30 6.11 16.34
C LYS A 29 -2.73 5.62 16.57
N THR A 30 -3.49 6.29 17.41
CA THR A 30 -4.87 5.89 17.79
C THR A 30 -5.94 6.57 16.98
N SER A 31 -5.67 7.75 16.42
CA SER A 31 -6.64 8.52 15.62
C SER A 31 -6.55 8.21 14.13
N GLY A 32 -5.41 7.69 13.70
CA GLY A 32 -5.11 7.41 12.31
C GLY A 32 -4.55 8.60 11.54
N ILE A 33 -4.02 8.31 10.37
CA ILE A 33 -3.38 9.25 9.46
C ILE A 33 -4.08 9.15 8.11
N GLY A 34 -4.59 10.28 7.61
CA GLY A 34 -5.10 10.43 6.27
C GLY A 34 -4.02 10.90 5.29
N LEU A 35 -4.37 10.96 4.03
CA LEU A 35 -3.54 11.45 2.95
C LEU A 35 -4.33 12.45 2.11
N THR A 36 -3.71 13.56 1.75
CA THR A 36 -4.28 14.55 0.84
C THR A 36 -3.29 14.88 -0.25
N MET A 37 -3.78 15.00 -1.47
CA MET A 37 -3.05 15.51 -2.62
C MET A 37 -3.86 16.64 -3.22
N LYS A 38 -3.24 17.79 -3.42
CA LYS A 38 -3.92 19.00 -3.92
C LYS A 38 -3.18 19.56 -5.10
N ASP A 39 -3.90 19.76 -6.18
CA ASP A 39 -3.43 20.45 -7.39
C ASP A 39 -2.11 19.88 -7.95
N LEU A 40 -1.94 18.57 -7.83
CA LEU A 40 -0.72 17.84 -8.13
C LEU A 40 -0.51 17.75 -9.64
N SER A 41 0.69 18.10 -10.10
CA SER A 41 1.13 17.87 -11.49
C SER A 41 2.41 17.05 -11.53
N TYR A 42 2.45 16.09 -12.45
CA TYR A 42 3.60 15.22 -12.64
C TYR A 42 3.82 14.86 -14.11
N THR A 43 5.05 15.06 -14.55
CA THR A 43 5.54 14.72 -15.89
C THR A 43 6.80 13.85 -15.76
N TYR A 44 6.87 12.73 -16.47
CA TYR A 44 8.08 11.93 -16.53
C TYR A 44 9.22 12.66 -17.27
N HIS A 45 10.46 12.27 -17.01
CA HIS A 45 11.64 12.80 -17.73
C HIS A 45 11.55 12.61 -19.25
N SER A 46 10.76 11.65 -19.72
CA SER A 46 10.46 11.45 -21.15
C SER A 46 9.59 12.55 -21.75
N GLY A 47 9.07 13.48 -20.94
CA GLY A 47 8.11 14.51 -21.36
C GLY A 47 6.65 14.09 -21.33
N THR A 48 6.36 12.85 -20.90
CA THR A 48 4.97 12.37 -20.77
C THR A 48 4.33 12.94 -19.50
N GLU A 49 3.38 13.84 -19.66
CA GLU A 49 2.55 14.38 -18.57
C GLU A 49 1.53 13.32 -18.14
N VAL A 50 1.52 12.97 -16.85
CA VAL A 50 0.63 11.94 -16.27
C VAL A 50 -0.47 12.60 -15.47
N PHE A 51 -0.14 13.65 -14.72
CA PHE A 51 -1.11 14.39 -13.92
C PHE A 51 -0.97 15.90 -14.18
N ALA A 52 -2.12 16.55 -14.32
CA ALA A 52 -2.29 18.00 -14.42
C ALA A 52 -3.42 18.41 -13.46
N HIS A 53 -3.06 19.07 -12.36
CA HIS A 53 -4.02 19.53 -11.34
C HIS A 53 -4.86 18.42 -10.71
N ALA A 54 -4.25 17.25 -10.45
CA ALA A 54 -4.91 16.12 -9.81
C ALA A 54 -5.08 16.36 -8.30
N SER A 55 -6.26 16.06 -7.76
CA SER A 55 -6.54 16.18 -6.33
C SER A 55 -7.29 14.96 -5.82
N MET A 56 -6.91 14.47 -4.65
CA MET A 56 -7.62 13.41 -3.95
C MET A 56 -7.36 13.44 -2.44
N GLU A 57 -8.21 12.76 -1.71
CA GLU A 57 -8.07 12.61 -0.26
C GLU A 57 -8.49 11.21 0.17
N ALA A 58 -7.85 10.69 1.21
CA ALA A 58 -8.15 9.41 1.83
C ALA A 58 -8.01 9.55 3.35
N TYR A 59 -8.92 8.93 4.12
CA TYR A 59 -8.94 9.05 5.57
C TYR A 59 -8.96 7.67 6.25
N PRO A 60 -8.65 7.61 7.55
CA PRO A 60 -8.75 6.37 8.32
C PRO A 60 -10.15 5.76 8.28
N HIS A 61 -10.19 4.43 8.41
CA HIS A 61 -11.42 3.63 8.38
C HIS A 61 -12.18 3.68 7.05
N GLU A 62 -11.52 4.04 5.96
CA GLU A 62 -12.12 3.95 4.63
C GLU A 62 -11.22 3.26 3.61
N ILE A 63 -11.84 2.66 2.60
CA ILE A 63 -11.17 2.20 1.39
C ILE A 63 -11.49 3.17 0.27
N ILE A 64 -10.44 3.67 -0.37
CA ILE A 64 -10.52 4.47 -1.57
C ILE A 64 -10.11 3.61 -2.77
N ALA A 65 -10.94 3.56 -3.80
CA ALA A 65 -10.56 2.92 -5.05
C ALA A 65 -10.01 3.94 -6.05
N LEU A 66 -8.90 3.59 -6.66
CA LEU A 66 -8.37 4.28 -7.86
C LEU A 66 -8.68 3.40 -9.06
N VAL A 67 -9.49 3.90 -9.98
CA VAL A 67 -9.90 3.19 -11.18
C VAL A 67 -9.48 3.93 -12.44
N GLY A 68 -9.29 3.19 -13.50
CA GLY A 68 -8.89 3.72 -14.81
C GLY A 68 -8.24 2.63 -15.64
N PRO A 69 -8.13 2.81 -16.95
CA PRO A 69 -7.39 1.91 -17.83
C PRO A 69 -5.94 1.69 -17.40
N SER A 70 -5.35 0.62 -17.89
CA SER A 70 -3.91 0.38 -17.67
C SER A 70 -3.09 1.47 -18.36
N GLY A 71 -2.07 1.98 -17.68
CA GLY A 71 -1.19 3.04 -18.20
C GLY A 71 -1.64 4.48 -17.90
N GLU A 72 -2.82 4.71 -17.35
CA GLU A 72 -3.31 6.07 -17.05
C GLU A 72 -2.76 6.69 -15.76
N GLY A 73 -1.81 6.03 -15.08
CA GLY A 73 -1.11 6.65 -13.95
C GLY A 73 -1.44 6.12 -12.56
N LYS A 74 -2.29 5.07 -12.39
CA LYS A 74 -2.60 4.52 -11.05
C LYS A 74 -1.34 4.16 -10.25
N THR A 75 -0.47 3.34 -10.79
CA THR A 75 0.80 2.97 -10.15
C THR A 75 1.73 4.17 -10.00
N THR A 76 1.70 5.13 -10.94
CA THR A 76 2.45 6.39 -10.83
C THR A 76 1.99 7.20 -9.62
N LEU A 77 0.68 7.30 -9.39
CA LEU A 77 0.12 7.99 -8.23
C LEU A 77 0.56 7.33 -6.92
N LEU A 78 0.53 5.98 -6.84
CA LEU A 78 1.03 5.26 -5.66
C LEU A 78 2.54 5.48 -5.44
N ARG A 79 3.33 5.58 -6.50
CA ARG A 79 4.76 5.89 -6.40
C ARG A 79 5.03 7.32 -5.92
N ILE A 80 4.19 8.26 -6.30
CA ILE A 80 4.22 9.63 -5.77
C ILE A 80 3.94 9.60 -4.27
N MET A 81 2.85 8.94 -3.83
CA MET A 81 2.51 8.76 -2.40
C MET A 81 3.65 8.14 -1.58
N LEU A 82 4.47 7.31 -2.21
CA LEU A 82 5.65 6.69 -1.59
C LEU A 82 6.92 7.57 -1.68
N ALA A 83 6.81 8.80 -2.14
CA ALA A 83 7.96 9.67 -2.42
C ALA A 83 9.05 8.99 -3.28
N LEU A 84 8.65 8.12 -4.20
CA LEU A 84 9.53 7.50 -5.21
C LEU A 84 9.61 8.35 -6.47
N LEU A 85 8.66 9.24 -6.67
CA LEU A 85 8.59 10.21 -7.75
C LEU A 85 8.31 11.58 -7.15
N HIS A 86 9.00 12.60 -7.64
CA HIS A 86 8.84 13.98 -7.16
C HIS A 86 7.89 14.74 -8.07
N ILE A 87 6.88 15.34 -7.48
CA ILE A 87 5.91 16.20 -8.18
C ILE A 87 6.55 17.51 -8.65
N GLN A 88 6.06 18.09 -9.73
CA GLN A 88 6.50 19.40 -10.21
C GLN A 88 5.76 20.55 -9.53
N SER A 89 4.50 20.33 -9.16
CA SER A 89 3.67 21.32 -8.45
C SER A 89 2.56 20.65 -7.66
N GLY A 90 1.96 21.41 -6.74
CA GLY A 90 0.92 20.95 -5.84
C GLY A 90 1.46 20.52 -4.49
N ASP A 91 0.57 19.98 -3.66
CA ASP A 91 0.90 19.49 -2.33
C ASP A 91 0.57 18.00 -2.20
N GLU A 92 1.43 17.27 -1.49
CA GLU A 92 1.19 15.90 -1.06
C GLU A 92 1.50 15.76 0.43
N ASP A 93 0.46 15.51 1.21
CA ASP A 93 0.54 15.59 2.66
C ASP A 93 -0.12 14.40 3.36
N LEU A 94 0.44 14.06 4.51
CA LEU A 94 -0.19 13.24 5.53
C LEU A 94 -0.93 14.14 6.51
N VAL A 95 -2.11 13.73 6.95
CA VAL A 95 -2.97 14.53 7.82
C VAL A 95 -3.38 13.71 9.04
N GLY A 96 -3.10 14.24 10.22
CA GLY A 96 -3.59 13.66 11.47
C GLY A 96 -5.11 13.76 11.55
N ALA A 97 -5.81 12.62 11.60
CA ALA A 97 -7.26 12.57 11.42
C ALA A 97 -8.08 13.39 12.44
N LYS A 98 -7.61 13.52 13.68
CA LYS A 98 -8.30 14.32 14.71
C LYS A 98 -7.80 15.75 14.83
N THR A 99 -6.52 15.97 14.56
CA THR A 99 -5.87 17.28 14.81
C THR A 99 -5.86 18.18 13.61
N GLY A 100 -5.91 17.58 12.40
CA GLY A 100 -5.64 18.29 11.15
C GLY A 100 -4.16 18.66 10.97
N GLU A 101 -3.27 18.19 11.85
CA GLU A 101 -1.83 18.39 11.71
C GLU A 101 -1.35 17.83 10.38
N VAL A 102 -0.54 18.58 9.68
CA VAL A 102 -0.06 18.25 8.33
C VAL A 102 1.43 17.91 8.37
N LEU A 103 1.81 16.85 7.66
CA LEU A 103 3.19 16.46 7.43
C LEU A 103 3.39 16.19 5.93
N THR A 104 4.23 17.00 5.29
CA THR A 104 4.55 16.80 3.87
C THR A 104 5.24 15.45 3.63
N ILE A 105 4.84 14.75 2.59
CA ILE A 105 5.39 13.44 2.24
C ILE A 105 6.83 13.61 1.73
N THR A 106 7.74 12.91 2.41
CA THR A 106 9.16 12.84 2.08
C THR A 106 9.61 11.37 2.09
N PRO A 107 10.81 11.03 1.61
CA PRO A 107 11.32 9.66 1.71
C PRO A 107 11.24 9.06 3.11
N ALA A 108 11.43 9.86 4.17
CA ALA A 108 11.28 9.43 5.55
C ALA A 108 9.86 8.97 5.90
N ALA A 109 8.83 9.53 5.25
CA ALA A 109 7.43 9.17 5.48
C ALA A 109 7.05 7.77 4.97
N ARG A 110 7.88 7.12 4.14
CA ARG A 110 7.62 5.74 3.64
C ARG A 110 7.39 4.74 4.75
N ARG A 111 7.94 4.97 5.94
CA ARG A 111 7.69 4.11 7.10
C ARG A 111 6.21 4.02 7.50
N LEU A 112 5.41 5.04 7.16
CA LEU A 112 3.98 5.11 7.45
C LEU A 112 3.11 4.37 6.41
N PHE A 113 3.73 3.78 5.41
CA PHE A 113 3.06 3.05 4.35
C PHE A 113 3.40 1.55 4.38
N SER A 114 2.39 0.72 4.14
CA SER A 114 2.54 -0.65 3.68
C SER A 114 2.10 -0.71 2.22
N TYR A 115 2.93 -1.27 1.36
CA TYR A 115 2.67 -1.36 -0.07
C TYR A 115 2.69 -2.81 -0.54
N VAL A 116 1.65 -3.22 -1.21
CA VAL A 116 1.57 -4.51 -1.90
C VAL A 116 1.52 -4.23 -3.40
N PRO A 117 2.63 -4.44 -4.12
CA PRO A 117 2.66 -4.24 -5.57
C PRO A 117 1.91 -5.36 -6.30
N GLN A 118 1.64 -5.13 -7.56
CA GLN A 118 1.14 -6.15 -8.48
C GLN A 118 2.10 -7.34 -8.55
N GLY A 119 1.54 -8.55 -8.62
CA GLY A 119 2.30 -9.79 -8.74
C GLY A 119 2.69 -10.41 -7.41
N ASN A 120 3.61 -11.35 -7.48
CA ASN A 120 4.05 -12.12 -6.33
C ASN A 120 5.31 -11.52 -5.71
N THR A 121 5.25 -11.23 -4.41
CA THR A 121 6.34 -10.63 -3.63
C THR A 121 6.85 -11.52 -2.51
N MET A 122 6.46 -12.79 -2.49
CA MET A 122 6.93 -13.75 -1.49
C MET A 122 8.37 -14.19 -1.77
N PHE A 123 9.16 -14.30 -0.70
CA PHE A 123 10.53 -14.79 -0.74
C PHE A 123 10.59 -16.29 -0.42
N SER A 124 11.66 -16.96 -0.89
CA SER A 124 11.97 -18.32 -0.46
C SER A 124 12.17 -18.38 1.05
N GLY A 125 11.64 -19.41 1.68
CA GLY A 125 11.66 -19.57 3.13
C GLY A 125 10.31 -20.08 3.63
N THR A 126 10.03 -19.96 4.91
CA THR A 126 8.71 -20.30 5.47
C THR A 126 7.73 -19.12 5.36
N ILE A 127 6.44 -19.38 5.53
CA ILE A 127 5.43 -18.30 5.64
C ILE A 127 5.79 -17.40 6.83
N ALA A 128 6.15 -17.99 7.99
CA ALA A 128 6.53 -17.24 9.18
C ALA A 128 7.76 -16.34 8.94
N GLU A 129 8.79 -16.82 8.24
CA GLU A 129 9.95 -16.00 7.87
C GLU A 129 9.56 -14.84 6.96
N ASN A 130 8.69 -15.08 5.98
CA ASN A 130 8.16 -14.02 5.12
C ASN A 130 7.41 -12.94 5.92
N MET A 131 6.64 -13.33 6.94
CA MET A 131 5.93 -12.39 7.82
C MET A 131 6.92 -11.62 8.70
N ARG A 132 7.91 -12.30 9.29
CA ARG A 132 8.90 -11.68 10.17
C ARG A 132 9.91 -10.78 9.47
N ASN A 133 10.00 -10.83 8.15
CA ASN A 133 10.79 -9.83 7.40
C ASN A 133 10.33 -8.39 7.61
N VAL A 134 9.04 -8.15 7.87
CA VAL A 134 8.51 -6.80 8.13
C VAL A 134 8.33 -6.50 9.60
N ARG A 135 8.27 -7.55 10.43
CA ARG A 135 8.14 -7.44 11.88
C ARG A 135 8.80 -8.65 12.56
N PRO A 136 10.11 -8.54 12.86
CA PRO A 136 10.91 -9.67 13.36
C PRO A 136 10.43 -10.28 14.68
N ASP A 137 9.79 -9.48 15.53
CA ASP A 137 9.26 -9.84 16.85
C ASP A 137 7.82 -10.35 16.83
N ALA A 138 7.21 -10.52 15.64
CA ALA A 138 5.84 -10.97 15.54
C ALA A 138 5.67 -12.40 16.10
N THR A 139 4.67 -12.56 16.97
CA THR A 139 4.29 -13.87 17.50
C THR A 139 3.52 -14.68 16.46
N ASP A 140 3.41 -15.99 16.68
CA ASP A 140 2.64 -16.87 15.81
C ASP A 140 1.15 -16.47 15.78
N GLU A 141 0.62 -16.02 16.93
CA GLU A 141 -0.75 -15.52 17.04
C GLU A 141 -0.98 -14.28 16.21
N GLU A 142 -0.07 -13.31 16.25
CA GLU A 142 -0.16 -12.08 15.43
C GLU A 142 -0.08 -12.40 13.93
N ILE A 143 0.77 -13.36 13.56
CA ILE A 143 0.84 -13.86 12.18
C ILE A 143 -0.50 -14.52 11.78
N LYS A 144 -1.05 -15.36 12.64
CA LYS A 144 -2.34 -16.01 12.40
C LYS A 144 -3.47 -14.99 12.25
N GLU A 145 -3.51 -13.94 13.07
CA GLU A 145 -4.52 -12.87 12.98
C GLU A 145 -4.52 -12.23 11.60
N VAL A 146 -3.37 -11.80 11.09
CA VAL A 146 -3.30 -11.17 9.77
C VAL A 146 -3.58 -12.14 8.63
N LEU A 147 -3.25 -13.43 8.78
CA LEU A 147 -3.62 -14.48 7.84
C LEU A 147 -5.14 -14.71 7.79
N ILE A 148 -5.84 -14.57 8.93
CA ILE A 148 -7.31 -14.62 8.98
C ILE A 148 -7.89 -13.40 8.24
N VAL A 149 -7.40 -12.19 8.51
CA VAL A 149 -7.87 -10.96 7.85
C VAL A 149 -7.72 -11.05 6.34
N SER A 150 -6.58 -11.55 5.85
CA SER A 150 -6.31 -11.72 4.41
C SER A 150 -6.99 -12.95 3.79
N CYS A 151 -7.77 -13.73 4.56
CA CYS A 151 -8.34 -15.02 4.16
C CYS A 151 -7.28 -16.08 3.77
N ALA A 152 -6.02 -15.89 4.17
CA ALA A 152 -4.96 -16.87 3.91
C ALA A 152 -4.99 -18.03 4.89
N TRP A 153 -5.48 -17.83 6.11
CA TRP A 153 -5.54 -18.88 7.13
C TRP A 153 -6.31 -20.12 6.67
N GLU A 154 -7.32 -19.95 5.81
CA GLU A 154 -8.14 -21.05 5.28
C GLU A 154 -7.34 -22.16 4.60
N PHE A 155 -6.26 -21.81 3.93
CA PHE A 155 -5.37 -22.79 3.32
C PHE A 155 -4.11 -23.05 4.13
N VAL A 156 -3.56 -22.06 4.85
CA VAL A 156 -2.35 -22.23 5.66
C VAL A 156 -2.55 -23.26 6.77
N GLN A 157 -3.69 -23.25 7.46
CA GLN A 157 -3.99 -24.23 8.52
C GLN A 157 -4.08 -25.68 8.03
N LYS A 158 -4.23 -25.90 6.71
CA LYS A 158 -4.29 -27.23 6.10
C LYS A 158 -2.92 -27.75 5.65
N LEU A 159 -1.91 -26.90 5.69
CA LEU A 159 -0.54 -27.28 5.36
C LEU A 159 0.05 -28.13 6.49
N PRO A 160 0.91 -29.13 6.19
CA PRO A 160 1.49 -30.00 7.20
C PRO A 160 2.19 -29.25 8.34
N ASP A 161 2.93 -28.19 8.02
CA ASP A 161 3.71 -27.40 8.96
C ASP A 161 3.07 -26.02 9.25
N GLY A 162 1.81 -25.79 8.83
CA GLY A 162 1.10 -24.53 9.04
C GLY A 162 1.90 -23.32 8.54
N ILE A 163 2.14 -22.33 9.42
CA ILE A 163 2.93 -21.12 9.08
C ILE A 163 4.42 -21.41 8.85
N TYR A 164 4.92 -22.56 9.23
CA TYR A 164 6.30 -23.00 8.98
C TYR A 164 6.46 -23.77 7.68
N SER A 165 5.38 -23.92 6.90
CA SER A 165 5.43 -24.50 5.56
C SER A 165 6.25 -23.60 4.61
N LYS A 166 7.01 -24.27 3.73
CA LYS A 166 7.95 -23.59 2.81
C LYS A 166 7.21 -22.89 1.67
N VAL A 167 7.67 -21.71 1.38
CA VAL A 167 7.39 -20.94 0.16
C VAL A 167 8.59 -21.11 -0.76
N GLY A 168 8.38 -21.61 -1.96
CA GLY A 168 9.43 -21.75 -2.97
C GLY A 168 9.81 -20.40 -3.58
N GLU A 169 10.77 -20.42 -4.51
CA GLU A 169 11.16 -19.23 -5.25
C GLU A 169 9.95 -18.60 -5.93
N ARG A 170 9.84 -17.28 -5.85
CA ARG A 170 8.70 -16.49 -6.39
C ARG A 170 7.33 -17.01 -5.95
N GLY A 171 7.23 -17.50 -4.70
CA GLY A 171 5.97 -18.04 -4.16
C GLY A 171 5.62 -19.43 -4.66
N GLY A 172 6.59 -20.18 -5.17
CA GLY A 172 6.39 -21.56 -5.62
C GLY A 172 5.70 -22.40 -4.56
N GLY A 173 4.78 -23.27 -4.98
CA GLY A 173 3.93 -24.09 -4.11
C GLY A 173 2.57 -23.46 -3.78
N PHE A 174 2.32 -22.21 -4.15
CA PHE A 174 1.05 -21.52 -3.96
C PHE A 174 0.48 -21.00 -5.28
N SER A 175 -0.85 -20.97 -5.39
CA SER A 175 -1.50 -20.27 -6.50
C SER A 175 -1.25 -18.76 -6.40
N GLU A 176 -1.40 -18.03 -7.50
CA GLU A 176 -1.22 -16.57 -7.50
C GLU A 176 -2.14 -15.89 -6.47
N GLY A 177 -3.41 -16.29 -6.39
CA GLY A 177 -4.34 -15.75 -5.39
C GLY A 177 -3.98 -16.11 -3.94
N GLN A 178 -3.36 -17.28 -3.69
CA GLN A 178 -2.81 -17.61 -2.38
C GLN A 178 -1.61 -16.73 -2.05
N ALA A 179 -0.68 -16.55 -2.99
CA ALA A 179 0.48 -15.69 -2.81
C ALA A 179 0.08 -14.22 -2.59
N GLN A 180 -0.92 -13.71 -3.29
CA GLN A 180 -1.48 -12.36 -3.04
C GLN A 180 -2.03 -12.23 -1.63
N ARG A 181 -2.81 -13.20 -1.14
CA ARG A 181 -3.34 -13.18 0.24
C ARG A 181 -2.22 -13.21 1.29
N LEU A 182 -1.15 -13.98 1.07
CA LEU A 182 0.04 -13.97 1.94
C LEU A 182 0.75 -12.60 1.90
N SER A 183 0.89 -12.00 0.73
CA SER A 183 1.49 -10.66 0.58
C SER A 183 0.68 -9.57 1.29
N ILE A 184 -0.65 -9.65 1.22
CA ILE A 184 -1.55 -8.75 1.98
C ILE A 184 -1.38 -8.97 3.49
N ALA A 185 -1.35 -10.23 3.96
CA ALA A 185 -1.12 -10.54 5.38
C ALA A 185 0.18 -9.92 5.90
N ARG A 186 1.27 -10.06 5.13
CA ARG A 186 2.57 -9.46 5.46
C ARG A 186 2.49 -7.93 5.57
N ALA A 187 1.81 -7.28 4.62
CA ALA A 187 1.61 -5.84 4.67
C ALA A 187 0.77 -5.38 5.88
N LEU A 188 -0.25 -6.15 6.25
CA LEU A 188 -1.07 -5.89 7.43
C LEU A 188 -0.26 -6.04 8.73
N LEU A 189 0.63 -7.04 8.82
CA LEU A 189 1.47 -7.30 9.98
C LEU A 189 2.41 -6.14 10.30
N ARG A 190 2.83 -5.38 9.30
CA ARG A 190 3.64 -4.17 9.47
C ARG A 190 2.94 -3.11 10.31
N ARG A 191 1.59 -3.10 10.38
CA ARG A 191 0.77 -2.13 11.12
C ARG A 191 0.99 -0.67 10.72
N ALA A 192 1.41 -0.42 9.48
CA ALA A 192 1.50 0.94 8.98
C ALA A 192 0.11 1.57 8.88
N PRO A 193 -0.04 2.88 9.17
CA PRO A 193 -1.34 3.56 9.14
C PRO A 193 -1.95 3.67 7.74
N ILE A 194 -1.13 3.60 6.69
CA ILE A 194 -1.60 3.66 5.30
C ILE A 194 -1.24 2.37 4.57
N LEU A 195 -2.23 1.75 3.94
CA LEU A 195 -2.10 0.53 3.15
C LEU A 195 -2.40 0.83 1.68
N LEU A 196 -1.42 0.56 0.82
CA LEU A 196 -1.55 0.68 -0.63
C LEU A 196 -1.58 -0.71 -1.26
N LEU A 197 -2.64 -1.02 -1.99
CA LEU A 197 -2.84 -2.29 -2.70
C LEU A 197 -2.87 -2.03 -4.21
N ASP A 198 -1.75 -2.29 -4.90
CA ASP A 198 -1.62 -2.06 -6.34
C ASP A 198 -2.00 -3.32 -7.12
N GLU A 199 -3.25 -3.40 -7.55
CA GLU A 199 -3.84 -4.59 -8.20
C GLU A 199 -3.58 -5.90 -7.43
N ALA A 200 -3.35 -5.79 -6.11
CA ALA A 200 -2.92 -6.87 -5.24
C ALA A 200 -4.02 -7.91 -4.96
N THR A 201 -5.21 -7.70 -5.46
CA THR A 201 -6.36 -8.61 -5.36
C THR A 201 -6.79 -9.18 -6.72
N SER A 202 -6.04 -8.89 -7.79
CA SER A 202 -6.42 -9.22 -9.17
C SER A 202 -6.55 -10.73 -9.45
N ALA A 203 -5.83 -11.59 -8.73
CA ALA A 203 -5.90 -13.04 -8.86
C ALA A 203 -6.93 -13.70 -7.92
N LEU A 204 -7.64 -12.91 -7.11
CA LEU A 204 -8.71 -13.41 -6.24
C LEU A 204 -10.03 -13.51 -7.00
N ASP A 205 -10.86 -14.49 -6.63
CA ASP A 205 -12.27 -14.46 -7.02
C ASP A 205 -13.01 -13.31 -6.32
N VAL A 206 -14.14 -12.90 -6.89
CA VAL A 206 -14.92 -11.74 -6.42
C VAL A 206 -15.33 -11.87 -4.95
N ALA A 207 -15.73 -13.05 -4.52
CA ALA A 207 -16.20 -13.28 -3.14
C ALA A 207 -15.05 -13.15 -2.14
N THR A 208 -13.89 -13.73 -2.45
CA THR A 208 -12.69 -13.65 -1.63
C THR A 208 -12.14 -12.22 -1.59
N GLU A 209 -12.10 -11.53 -2.71
CA GLU A 209 -11.65 -10.13 -2.79
C GLU A 209 -12.48 -9.22 -1.89
N ARG A 210 -13.82 -9.28 -2.01
CA ARG A 210 -14.73 -8.51 -1.15
C ARG A 210 -14.57 -8.83 0.33
N ARG A 211 -14.38 -10.12 0.67
CA ARG A 211 -14.18 -10.56 2.04
C ARG A 211 -12.87 -10.03 2.62
N VAL A 212 -11.76 -10.10 1.88
CA VAL A 212 -10.47 -9.54 2.30
C VAL A 212 -10.60 -8.04 2.59
N LEU A 213 -11.15 -7.26 1.66
CA LEU A 213 -11.30 -5.82 1.84
C LEU A 213 -12.23 -5.48 3.02
N LYS A 214 -13.35 -6.21 3.17
CA LYS A 214 -14.25 -6.05 4.31
C LYS A 214 -13.54 -6.37 5.64
N ASN A 215 -12.78 -7.45 5.70
CA ASN A 215 -12.03 -7.84 6.90
C ASN A 215 -11.00 -6.76 7.28
N ILE A 216 -10.27 -6.19 6.31
CA ILE A 216 -9.31 -5.09 6.55
C ILE A 216 -10.01 -3.92 7.25
N MET A 217 -11.23 -3.57 6.82
CA MET A 217 -11.99 -2.47 7.40
C MET A 217 -12.59 -2.78 8.77
N GLN A 218 -12.78 -4.05 9.09
CA GLN A 218 -13.32 -4.49 10.39
C GLN A 218 -12.24 -4.61 11.47
N THR A 219 -10.97 -4.44 11.14
CA THR A 219 -9.91 -4.36 12.16
C THR A 219 -10.07 -3.08 12.98
N ASN A 220 -9.69 -3.14 14.26
CA ASN A 220 -9.74 -1.96 15.16
C ASN A 220 -8.63 -0.94 14.87
N GLU A 221 -7.77 -1.20 13.89
CA GLU A 221 -6.70 -0.29 13.53
C GLU A 221 -7.22 0.86 12.65
N PRO A 222 -6.90 2.12 12.98
CA PRO A 222 -7.35 3.28 12.21
C PRO A 222 -6.54 3.41 10.91
N ARG A 223 -6.76 2.47 9.98
CA ARG A 223 -6.01 2.36 8.73
C ARG A 223 -6.72 3.09 7.60
N THR A 224 -5.94 3.83 6.81
CA THR A 224 -6.34 4.36 5.51
C THR A 224 -5.94 3.36 4.43
N CYS A 225 -6.87 2.92 3.60
CA CYS A 225 -6.60 1.93 2.56
C CYS A 225 -6.88 2.52 1.16
N ILE A 226 -5.90 2.41 0.26
CA ILE A 226 -6.04 2.82 -1.14
C ILE A 226 -5.79 1.59 -2.01
N VAL A 227 -6.74 1.26 -2.87
CA VAL A 227 -6.68 0.10 -3.76
C VAL A 227 -6.78 0.54 -5.21
N THR A 228 -5.85 0.11 -6.05
CA THR A 228 -6.00 0.23 -7.50
C THR A 228 -6.74 -0.99 -8.02
N THR A 229 -7.75 -0.79 -8.84
CA THR A 229 -8.55 -1.86 -9.41
C THR A 229 -9.20 -1.43 -10.72
N HIS A 230 -9.49 -2.41 -11.57
CA HIS A 230 -10.36 -2.23 -12.73
C HIS A 230 -11.67 -3.04 -12.58
N ARG A 231 -11.89 -3.66 -11.41
CA ARG A 231 -13.06 -4.51 -11.16
C ARG A 231 -14.21 -3.73 -10.52
N PRO A 232 -15.39 -3.64 -11.17
CA PRO A 232 -16.56 -2.95 -10.60
C PRO A 232 -17.02 -3.51 -9.24
N THR A 233 -16.75 -4.80 -9.01
CA THR A 233 -17.16 -5.49 -7.78
C THR A 233 -16.49 -4.99 -6.51
N VAL A 234 -15.29 -4.41 -6.62
CA VAL A 234 -14.56 -3.79 -5.51
C VAL A 234 -15.20 -2.48 -5.10
N LEU A 235 -15.77 -1.75 -6.04
CA LEU A 235 -16.30 -0.41 -5.81
C LEU A 235 -17.41 -0.39 -4.76
N SER A 236 -18.16 -1.48 -4.63
CA SER A 236 -19.25 -1.58 -3.64
C SER A 236 -18.79 -1.60 -2.17
N VAL A 237 -17.52 -1.85 -1.90
CA VAL A 237 -16.93 -1.83 -0.55
C VAL A 237 -16.09 -0.58 -0.30
N CYS A 238 -15.93 0.28 -1.31
CA CYS A 238 -15.17 1.51 -1.22
C CYS A 238 -16.03 2.68 -0.79
N ARG A 239 -15.50 3.54 0.06
CA ARG A 239 -16.16 4.76 0.52
C ARG A 239 -16.21 5.82 -0.58
N ARG A 240 -15.11 5.91 -1.34
CA ARG A 240 -14.96 6.82 -2.47
C ARG A 240 -14.25 6.12 -3.61
N VAL A 241 -14.58 6.52 -4.82
CA VAL A 241 -13.97 6.02 -6.05
C VAL A 241 -13.44 7.21 -6.84
N TYR A 242 -12.14 7.21 -7.09
CA TYR A 242 -11.50 8.18 -7.98
C TYR A 242 -11.19 7.52 -9.32
N GLY A 243 -11.70 8.10 -10.39
CA GLY A 243 -11.29 7.77 -11.76
C GLY A 243 -10.11 8.61 -12.17
N ILE A 244 -9.07 7.99 -12.74
CA ILE A 244 -8.00 8.75 -13.40
C ILE A 244 -8.45 8.95 -14.84
N ARG A 245 -8.72 10.19 -15.21
CA ARG A 245 -9.19 10.59 -16.56
C ARG A 245 -8.59 11.94 -16.92
N GLU A 246 -8.12 12.08 -18.14
CA GLU A 246 -7.59 13.35 -18.65
C GLU A 246 -6.58 13.96 -17.67
N GLN A 247 -5.65 13.14 -17.16
CA GLN A 247 -4.59 13.55 -16.23
C GLN A 247 -5.08 14.06 -14.86
N ARG A 248 -6.35 13.84 -14.50
CA ARG A 248 -6.97 14.27 -13.23
C ARG A 248 -7.53 13.10 -12.45
N CYS A 249 -7.68 13.31 -11.15
CA CYS A 249 -8.45 12.42 -10.29
C CYS A 249 -9.88 12.97 -10.17
N VAL A 250 -10.85 12.25 -10.71
CA VAL A 250 -12.26 12.63 -10.72
C VAL A 250 -13.02 11.73 -9.76
N VAL A 251 -13.75 12.32 -8.81
CA VAL A 251 -14.64 11.56 -7.93
C VAL A 251 -15.77 10.97 -8.77
N LEU A 252 -15.94 9.65 -8.73
CA LEU A 252 -16.99 8.94 -9.47
C LEU A 252 -18.19 8.59 -8.59
N THR A 253 -17.96 8.34 -7.31
CA THR A 253 -18.98 8.07 -6.27
C THR A 253 -18.40 8.39 -4.89
#